data_8d5bff6e39ef6f663348222209f3e1fb
#
_entry.id   8d5bff6e39ef6f663348222209f3e1fb
#
_cell.length_a   1.000
_cell.length_b   1.000
_cell.length_c   1.000
_cell.angle_alpha   90.00
_cell.angle_beta   90.00
_cell.angle_gamma   90.00
#
_symmetry.space_group_name_H-M   'P 1'
#
loop_
_entity.id
_entity.type
_entity.pdbx_description
1 polymer ?
#
loop_
_entity_poly.entity_id
_entity_poly.type
_entity_poly.pdbx_seq_one_letter_code
_entity_poly.pdbx_strand_id
1 'polypeptide(L)'
;QLGPLSFYQVNTLAAEQLYGIAAEYAQLTPDDLLLDLYCGMGTIGLSMADHCRELIGVEIVPEAIESAKANAARMGDAIAAKSRFFCADAGKAASQLAAEGLHPDVVMLDPPRKGCDEATLSAVVTMSPRRVVYVSCNPSTAARDTKWLEEHGYRAEKVQPVDLFPRTRHVECVIALSKGEIDSKKVRVEFSLEGMDTSGLQKGATYPEIKARVLEQTGLKVSSLYISQVKQKCGLEVRENHHKVKSENVKQPQCPKEKEDAIVEALRHFQ
;
A
#
# COMPACT_ATOMS: atom_id res chain seq x y z
N GLN A 1 -21.27 -15.31 1.22
CA GLN A 1 -22.48 -14.69 0.66
C GLN A 1 -22.17 -13.22 0.43
N LEU A 2 -22.40 -12.74 -0.80
CA LEU A 2 -22.24 -11.35 -1.16
C LEU A 2 -23.55 -10.64 -0.93
N GLY A 3 -23.56 -9.60 -0.10
CA GLY A 3 -24.68 -8.68 0.00
C GLY A 3 -24.58 -7.64 -1.13
N PRO A 4 -25.72 -7.02 -1.54
CA PRO A 4 -25.72 -6.03 -2.64
C PRO A 4 -24.89 -4.78 -2.36
N LEU A 5 -24.53 -4.50 -1.11
CA LEU A 5 -23.66 -3.39 -0.68
C LEU A 5 -22.27 -3.83 -0.24
N SER A 6 -21.95 -5.14 -0.34
CA SER A 6 -20.63 -5.65 0.04
C SER A 6 -19.64 -5.44 -1.09
N PHE A 7 -18.51 -4.82 -0.76
CA PHE A 7 -17.37 -4.73 -1.69
C PHE A 7 -16.77 -6.14 -1.89
N TYR A 8 -16.54 -6.50 -3.15
CA TYR A 8 -15.89 -7.75 -3.52
C TYR A 8 -14.87 -7.51 -4.63
N GLN A 9 -13.68 -8.06 -4.46
CA GLN A 9 -12.62 -7.97 -5.48
C GLN A 9 -13.00 -8.80 -6.70
N VAL A 10 -13.23 -8.12 -7.83
CA VAL A 10 -13.69 -8.76 -9.08
C VAL A 10 -12.62 -9.64 -9.74
N ASN A 11 -11.34 -9.33 -9.53
CA ASN A 11 -10.21 -10.12 -9.99
C ASN A 11 -9.80 -11.12 -8.90
N THR A 12 -10.43 -12.28 -8.88
CA THR A 12 -10.26 -13.28 -7.82
C THR A 12 -8.82 -13.77 -7.69
N LEU A 13 -8.13 -14.03 -8.82
CA LEU A 13 -6.74 -14.52 -8.80
C LEU A 13 -5.77 -13.49 -8.21
N ALA A 14 -5.91 -12.23 -8.61
CA ALA A 14 -5.08 -11.17 -8.05
C ALA A 14 -5.45 -10.86 -6.58
N ALA A 15 -6.72 -11.02 -6.19
CA ALA A 15 -7.15 -10.90 -4.80
C ALA A 15 -6.55 -12.00 -3.92
N GLU A 16 -6.49 -13.24 -4.40
CA GLU A 16 -5.83 -14.36 -3.71
C GLU A 16 -4.33 -14.08 -3.52
N GLN A 17 -3.66 -13.53 -4.51
CA GLN A 17 -2.26 -13.10 -4.39
C GLN A 17 -2.11 -11.99 -3.35
N LEU A 18 -2.98 -10.97 -3.38
CA LEU A 18 -2.99 -9.89 -2.39
C LEU A 18 -3.12 -10.43 -0.97
N TYR A 19 -4.09 -11.33 -0.74
CA TYR A 19 -4.33 -11.94 0.58
C TYR A 19 -3.17 -12.84 1.01
N GLY A 20 -2.56 -13.58 0.08
CA GLY A 20 -1.36 -14.37 0.33
C GLY A 20 -0.18 -13.51 0.79
N ILE A 21 0.06 -12.38 0.13
CA ILE A 21 1.09 -11.41 0.51
C ILE A 21 0.77 -10.81 1.89
N ALA A 22 -0.48 -10.41 2.12
CA ALA A 22 -0.90 -9.86 3.41
C ALA A 22 -0.68 -10.86 4.55
N ALA A 23 -1.01 -12.15 4.34
CA ALA A 23 -0.77 -13.23 5.29
C ALA A 23 0.72 -13.47 5.55
N GLU A 24 1.56 -13.50 4.49
CA GLU A 24 3.02 -13.59 4.62
C GLU A 24 3.57 -12.43 5.46
N TYR A 25 3.08 -11.22 5.22
CA TYR A 25 3.54 -10.03 5.91
C TYR A 25 3.04 -9.94 7.35
N ALA A 26 1.87 -10.48 7.66
CA ALA A 26 1.33 -10.57 9.01
C ALA A 26 2.19 -11.45 9.93
N GLN A 27 2.79 -12.51 9.40
CA GLN A 27 3.61 -13.47 10.15
C GLN A 27 2.92 -13.90 11.45
N LEU A 28 1.66 -14.30 11.32
CA LEU A 28 0.86 -14.74 12.45
C LEU A 28 1.37 -16.05 13.04
N THR A 29 1.23 -16.17 14.34
CA THR A 29 1.41 -17.40 15.11
C THR A 29 0.10 -17.82 15.76
N PRO A 30 -0.04 -19.10 16.18
CA PRO A 30 -1.28 -19.59 16.83
C PRO A 30 -1.63 -18.87 18.14
N ASP A 31 -0.72 -18.13 18.74
CA ASP A 31 -0.94 -17.38 19.98
C ASP A 31 -1.35 -15.92 19.74
N ASP A 32 -1.30 -15.44 18.51
CA ASP A 32 -1.51 -14.05 18.17
C ASP A 32 -2.99 -13.64 18.18
N LEU A 33 -3.23 -12.41 18.58
CA LEU A 33 -4.46 -11.67 18.36
C LEU A 33 -4.33 -10.79 17.11
N LEU A 34 -5.16 -11.06 16.09
CA LEU A 34 -5.27 -10.23 14.89
C LEU A 34 -6.42 -9.24 15.03
N LEU A 35 -6.13 -7.96 14.87
CA LEU A 35 -7.14 -6.89 14.73
C LEU A 35 -7.20 -6.45 13.26
N ASP A 36 -8.36 -6.66 12.62
CA ASP A 36 -8.63 -6.28 11.22
C ASP A 36 -9.54 -5.04 11.23
N LEU A 37 -8.97 -3.87 11.03
CA LEU A 37 -9.68 -2.60 10.92
C LEU A 37 -10.05 -2.35 9.45
N TYR A 38 -11.30 -1.95 9.22
CA TYR A 38 -11.93 -1.86 7.90
C TYR A 38 -12.15 -3.25 7.26
N CYS A 39 -12.55 -4.23 8.09
CA CYS A 39 -12.54 -5.65 7.69
C CYS A 39 -13.54 -6.01 6.58
N GLY A 40 -14.48 -5.12 6.23
CA GLY A 40 -15.53 -5.43 5.27
C GLY A 40 -16.30 -6.68 5.65
N MET A 41 -16.42 -7.63 4.72
CA MET A 41 -17.03 -8.95 4.96
C MET A 41 -16.04 -9.97 5.57
N GLY A 42 -14.94 -9.49 6.13
CA GLY A 42 -13.93 -10.29 6.81
C GLY A 42 -12.95 -11.02 5.89
N THR A 43 -12.87 -10.66 4.61
CA THR A 43 -12.16 -11.46 3.61
C THR A 43 -10.68 -11.62 3.94
N ILE A 44 -9.99 -10.52 4.28
CA ILE A 44 -8.54 -10.56 4.57
C ILE A 44 -8.31 -11.26 5.91
N GLY A 45 -8.93 -10.80 6.99
CA GLY A 45 -8.74 -11.38 8.32
C GLY A 45 -9.10 -12.87 8.39
N LEU A 46 -10.24 -13.26 7.79
CA LEU A 46 -10.66 -14.66 7.76
C LEU A 46 -9.74 -15.55 6.93
N SER A 47 -9.10 -15.04 5.85
CA SER A 47 -8.17 -15.83 5.05
C SER A 47 -6.95 -16.31 5.83
N MET A 48 -6.64 -15.68 6.94
CA MET A 48 -5.52 -16.03 7.82
C MET A 48 -5.94 -16.42 9.25
N ALA A 49 -7.26 -16.56 9.50
CA ALA A 49 -7.79 -16.86 10.83
C ALA A 49 -7.30 -18.21 11.40
N ASP A 50 -6.95 -19.18 10.55
CA ASP A 50 -6.39 -20.46 11.00
C ASP A 50 -5.03 -20.30 11.70
N HIS A 51 -4.32 -19.22 11.42
CA HIS A 51 -2.98 -18.96 11.90
C HIS A 51 -2.91 -18.07 13.15
N CYS A 52 -4.05 -17.67 13.74
CA CYS A 52 -4.09 -16.86 14.95
C CYS A 52 -4.97 -17.47 16.03
N ARG A 53 -4.79 -17.03 17.27
CA ARG A 53 -5.62 -17.40 18.42
C ARG A 53 -7.01 -16.79 18.32
N GLU A 54 -7.07 -15.52 17.95
CA GLU A 54 -8.29 -14.71 17.90
C GLU A 54 -8.24 -13.70 16.77
N LEU A 55 -9.37 -13.49 16.12
CA LEU A 55 -9.60 -12.45 15.12
C LEU A 55 -10.66 -11.47 15.63
N ILE A 56 -10.32 -10.17 15.64
CA ILE A 56 -11.26 -9.09 15.87
C ILE A 56 -11.38 -8.28 14.58
N GLY A 57 -12.58 -8.21 13.99
CA GLY A 57 -12.88 -7.40 12.82
C GLY A 57 -13.75 -6.20 13.16
N VAL A 58 -13.44 -5.04 12.59
CA VAL A 58 -14.20 -3.80 12.74
C VAL A 58 -14.56 -3.24 11.37
N GLU A 59 -15.85 -2.96 11.16
CA GLU A 59 -16.38 -2.40 9.91
C GLU A 59 -17.57 -1.49 10.23
N ILE A 60 -17.72 -0.41 9.47
CA ILE A 60 -18.81 0.55 9.69
C ILE A 60 -20.14 0.13 9.04
N VAL A 61 -20.09 -0.74 8.03
CA VAL A 61 -21.25 -1.20 7.27
C VAL A 61 -21.89 -2.43 7.94
N PRO A 62 -23.12 -2.31 8.50
CA PRO A 62 -23.75 -3.42 9.22
C PRO A 62 -23.92 -4.69 8.39
N GLU A 63 -24.28 -4.57 7.12
CA GLU A 63 -24.48 -5.70 6.20
C GLU A 63 -23.17 -6.44 5.91
N ALA A 64 -22.04 -5.73 5.91
CA ALA A 64 -20.73 -6.34 5.77
C ALA A 64 -20.35 -7.15 7.02
N ILE A 65 -20.66 -6.65 8.22
CA ILE A 65 -20.48 -7.37 9.48
C ILE A 65 -21.33 -8.66 9.54
N GLU A 66 -22.58 -8.61 9.12
CA GLU A 66 -23.40 -9.83 9.05
C GLU A 66 -22.84 -10.85 8.04
N SER A 67 -22.30 -10.34 6.92
CA SER A 67 -21.61 -11.19 5.95
C SER A 67 -20.31 -11.78 6.53
N ALA A 68 -19.53 -11.02 7.30
CA ALA A 68 -18.32 -11.50 7.97
C ALA A 68 -18.60 -12.62 8.96
N LYS A 69 -19.64 -12.47 9.80
CA LYS A 69 -20.10 -13.52 10.73
C LYS A 69 -20.55 -14.78 9.99
N ALA A 70 -21.33 -14.62 8.92
CA ALA A 70 -21.78 -15.75 8.09
C ALA A 70 -20.60 -16.44 7.38
N ASN A 71 -19.59 -15.69 6.94
CA ASN A 71 -18.38 -16.24 6.33
C ASN A 71 -17.55 -17.02 7.35
N ALA A 72 -17.35 -16.48 8.55
CA ALA A 72 -16.68 -17.19 9.64
C ALA A 72 -17.39 -18.52 9.97
N ALA A 73 -18.72 -18.52 10.09
CA ALA A 73 -19.51 -19.72 10.34
C ALA A 73 -19.36 -20.78 9.23
N ARG A 74 -19.23 -20.36 7.96
CA ARG A 74 -18.99 -21.29 6.83
C ARG A 74 -17.61 -21.92 6.85
N MET A 75 -16.63 -21.24 7.42
CA MET A 75 -15.26 -21.78 7.58
C MET A 75 -15.19 -22.82 8.71
N GLY A 76 -16.24 -22.94 9.52
CA GLY A 76 -16.39 -23.93 10.57
C GLY A 76 -16.46 -23.31 11.97
N ASP A 77 -17.00 -24.12 12.91
CA ASP A 77 -17.25 -23.65 14.27
C ASP A 77 -16.00 -23.14 14.99
N ALA A 78 -14.87 -23.75 14.75
CA ALA A 78 -13.59 -23.32 15.34
C ALA A 78 -13.19 -21.88 14.92
N ILE A 79 -13.40 -21.53 13.66
CA ILE A 79 -13.13 -20.18 13.17
C ILE A 79 -14.18 -19.20 13.68
N ALA A 80 -15.46 -19.59 13.64
CA ALA A 80 -16.54 -18.77 14.15
C ALA A 80 -16.36 -18.42 15.65
N ALA A 81 -15.94 -19.42 16.45
CA ALA A 81 -15.77 -19.26 17.90
C ALA A 81 -14.64 -18.27 18.28
N LYS A 82 -13.61 -18.16 17.46
CA LYS A 82 -12.45 -17.27 17.71
C LYS A 82 -12.49 -15.95 16.94
N SER A 83 -13.55 -15.71 16.16
CA SER A 83 -13.73 -14.50 15.35
C SER A 83 -14.84 -13.62 15.92
N ARG A 84 -14.51 -12.38 16.28
CA ARG A 84 -15.47 -11.38 16.78
C ARG A 84 -15.54 -10.21 15.80
N PHE A 85 -16.75 -9.78 15.44
CA PHE A 85 -16.97 -8.70 14.51
C PHE A 85 -17.83 -7.60 15.12
N PHE A 86 -17.37 -6.34 15.01
CA PHE A 86 -18.01 -5.15 15.57
C PHE A 86 -18.39 -4.18 14.46
N CYS A 87 -19.66 -3.74 14.48
CA CYS A 87 -20.14 -2.69 13.59
C CYS A 87 -19.86 -1.34 14.22
N ALA A 88 -18.78 -0.68 13.77
CA ALA A 88 -18.37 0.63 14.28
C ALA A 88 -17.46 1.35 13.28
N ASP A 89 -17.34 2.67 13.44
CA ASP A 89 -16.29 3.46 12.80
C ASP A 89 -14.91 3.01 13.30
N ALA A 90 -13.96 2.77 12.39
CA ALA A 90 -12.67 2.17 12.71
C ALA A 90 -11.86 3.03 13.71
N GLY A 91 -11.84 4.36 13.55
CA GLY A 91 -11.12 5.26 14.44
C GLY A 91 -11.71 5.28 15.85
N LYS A 92 -13.05 5.30 15.96
CA LYS A 92 -13.74 5.25 17.27
C LYS A 92 -13.52 3.91 17.95
N ALA A 93 -13.71 2.81 17.22
CA ALA A 93 -13.52 1.47 17.77
C ALA A 93 -12.06 1.24 18.17
N ALA A 94 -11.09 1.60 17.35
CA ALA A 94 -9.68 1.48 17.68
C ALA A 94 -9.32 2.29 18.94
N SER A 95 -9.81 3.53 19.05
CA SER A 95 -9.60 4.37 20.22
C SER A 95 -10.21 3.78 21.49
N GLN A 96 -11.41 3.20 21.39
CA GLN A 96 -12.07 2.53 22.50
C GLN A 96 -11.31 1.27 22.93
N LEU A 97 -10.95 0.40 21.97
CA LEU A 97 -10.19 -0.82 22.23
C LEU A 97 -8.82 -0.51 22.87
N ALA A 98 -8.15 0.55 22.41
CA ALA A 98 -6.90 1.01 23.02
C ALA A 98 -7.12 1.50 24.46
N ALA A 99 -8.19 2.24 24.73
CA ALA A 99 -8.53 2.72 26.07
C ALA A 99 -8.93 1.57 27.04
N GLU A 100 -9.52 0.48 26.50
CA GLU A 100 -9.82 -0.74 27.23
C GLU A 100 -8.59 -1.64 27.47
N GLY A 101 -7.42 -1.23 26.94
CA GLY A 101 -6.16 -1.95 27.13
C GLY A 101 -6.01 -3.17 26.19
N LEU A 102 -6.65 -3.16 25.02
CA LEU A 102 -6.42 -4.21 24.02
C LEU A 102 -5.02 -4.07 23.43
N HIS A 103 -4.29 -5.19 23.38
CA HIS A 103 -2.96 -5.28 22.80
C HIS A 103 -2.96 -6.36 21.70
N PRO A 104 -3.35 -6.04 20.46
CA PRO A 104 -3.25 -6.98 19.36
C PRO A 104 -1.77 -7.19 19.00
N ASP A 105 -1.42 -8.41 18.61
CA ASP A 105 -0.08 -8.74 18.14
C ASP A 105 0.15 -8.20 16.72
N VAL A 106 -0.89 -8.29 15.90
CA VAL A 106 -0.88 -7.84 14.51
C VAL A 106 -2.13 -7.00 14.23
N VAL A 107 -1.96 -5.87 13.55
CA VAL A 107 -3.06 -5.04 13.04
C VAL A 107 -3.04 -5.07 11.51
N MET A 108 -4.18 -5.41 10.91
CA MET A 108 -4.48 -5.25 9.50
C MET A 108 -5.22 -3.94 9.27
N LEU A 109 -4.80 -3.17 8.28
CA LEU A 109 -5.45 -1.94 7.84
C LEU A 109 -5.74 -2.03 6.34
N ASP A 110 -7.02 -1.96 5.95
CA ASP A 110 -7.44 -1.83 4.55
C ASP A 110 -8.40 -0.64 4.40
N PRO A 111 -7.91 0.59 4.63
CA PRO A 111 -8.75 1.78 4.66
C PRO A 111 -9.28 2.16 3.26
N PRO A 112 -10.34 2.98 3.19
CA PRO A 112 -10.80 3.56 1.95
C PRO A 112 -9.74 4.47 1.31
N ARG A 113 -9.96 4.91 0.07
CA ARG A 113 -9.01 5.71 -0.74
C ARG A 113 -8.44 6.96 -0.04
N LYS A 114 -9.13 7.50 0.95
CA LYS A 114 -8.63 8.64 1.76
C LYS A 114 -7.53 8.26 2.76
N GLY A 115 -7.27 6.98 2.98
CA GLY A 115 -6.39 6.46 4.00
C GLY A 115 -7.03 6.43 5.39
N CYS A 116 -6.22 6.14 6.40
CA CYS A 116 -6.62 6.22 7.80
C CYS A 116 -6.70 7.68 8.27
N ASP A 117 -7.56 7.93 9.24
CA ASP A 117 -7.51 9.16 10.01
C ASP A 117 -6.47 9.07 11.14
N GLU A 118 -6.12 10.22 11.70
CA GLU A 118 -5.11 10.32 12.75
C GLU A 118 -5.56 9.58 14.03
N ALA A 119 -6.85 9.55 14.32
CA ALA A 119 -7.39 8.83 15.48
C ALA A 119 -7.13 7.33 15.37
N THR A 120 -7.37 6.74 14.19
CA THR A 120 -7.07 5.33 13.91
C THR A 120 -5.58 5.04 14.07
N LEU A 121 -4.71 5.84 13.43
CA LEU A 121 -3.27 5.63 13.49
C LEU A 121 -2.74 5.77 14.92
N SER A 122 -3.18 6.80 15.67
CA SER A 122 -2.81 7.01 17.08
C SER A 122 -3.26 5.86 17.98
N ALA A 123 -4.47 5.33 17.77
CA ALA A 123 -4.95 4.18 18.51
C ALA A 123 -4.13 2.91 18.22
N VAL A 124 -3.75 2.66 16.95
CA VAL A 124 -2.87 1.56 16.57
C VAL A 124 -1.51 1.67 17.28
N VAL A 125 -0.90 2.86 17.28
CA VAL A 125 0.36 3.09 17.98
C VAL A 125 0.21 2.88 19.50
N THR A 126 -0.89 3.33 20.10
CA THR A 126 -1.20 3.12 21.53
C THR A 126 -1.35 1.64 21.88
N MET A 127 -2.07 0.86 21.06
CA MET A 127 -2.21 -0.58 21.22
C MET A 127 -0.88 -1.33 21.00
N SER A 128 0.05 -0.72 20.30
CA SER A 128 1.44 -1.14 20.20
C SER A 128 1.65 -2.55 19.61
N PRO A 129 0.99 -2.93 18.50
CA PRO A 129 1.21 -4.21 17.87
C PRO A 129 2.67 -4.37 17.43
N ARG A 130 3.18 -5.62 17.45
CA ARG A 130 4.52 -5.90 16.92
C ARG A 130 4.60 -5.68 15.40
N ARG A 131 3.47 -5.78 14.71
CA ARG A 131 3.38 -5.67 13.25
C ARG A 131 2.08 -5.00 12.80
N VAL A 132 2.21 -4.16 11.78
CA VAL A 132 1.08 -3.59 11.06
C VAL A 132 1.21 -3.98 9.58
N VAL A 133 0.14 -4.52 9.00
CA VAL A 133 0.03 -4.77 7.56
C VAL A 133 -0.98 -3.79 7.00
N TYR A 134 -0.52 -2.96 6.07
CA TYR A 134 -1.33 -1.91 5.45
C TYR A 134 -1.59 -2.27 3.99
N VAL A 135 -2.85 -2.48 3.64
CA VAL A 135 -3.32 -2.69 2.27
C VAL A 135 -3.91 -1.38 1.77
N SER A 136 -3.68 -1.00 0.53
CA SER A 136 -4.18 0.26 -0.01
C SER A 136 -4.34 0.28 -1.51
N CYS A 137 -5.49 0.77 -1.96
CA CYS A 137 -5.76 1.09 -3.36
C CYS A 137 -5.26 2.50 -3.77
N ASN A 138 -4.60 3.23 -2.87
CA ASN A 138 -4.07 4.56 -3.15
C ASN A 138 -2.65 4.72 -2.57
N PRO A 139 -1.60 4.58 -3.41
CA PRO A 139 -0.21 4.68 -2.96
C PRO A 139 0.13 6.00 -2.26
N SER A 140 -0.53 7.11 -2.63
CA SER A 140 -0.23 8.42 -2.02
C SER A 140 -0.68 8.50 -0.57
N THR A 141 -1.88 7.99 -0.25
CA THR A 141 -2.36 7.94 1.13
C THR A 141 -1.65 6.87 1.94
N ALA A 142 -1.31 5.74 1.32
CA ALA A 142 -0.48 4.71 1.94
C ALA A 142 0.89 5.27 2.35
N ALA A 143 1.56 6.02 1.48
CA ALA A 143 2.85 6.65 1.79
C ALA A 143 2.75 7.68 2.92
N ARG A 144 1.65 8.48 2.97
CA ARG A 144 1.38 9.42 4.05
C ARG A 144 1.23 8.71 5.39
N ASP A 145 0.39 7.68 5.43
CA ASP A 145 0.06 6.97 6.66
C ASP A 145 1.24 6.12 7.15
N THR A 146 1.97 5.49 6.22
CA THR A 146 3.23 4.79 6.52
C THR A 146 4.26 5.73 7.13
N LYS A 147 4.47 6.91 6.53
CA LYS A 147 5.38 7.91 7.08
C LYS A 147 4.97 8.33 8.49
N TRP A 148 3.68 8.54 8.71
CA TRP A 148 3.17 8.88 10.05
C TRP A 148 3.46 7.76 11.07
N LEU A 149 3.24 6.50 10.70
CA LEU A 149 3.58 5.35 11.55
C LEU A 149 5.09 5.25 11.80
N GLU A 150 5.94 5.54 10.81
CA GLU A 150 7.40 5.57 10.99
C GLU A 150 7.83 6.64 11.98
N GLU A 151 7.21 7.83 11.95
CA GLU A 151 7.46 8.90 12.92
C GLU A 151 7.01 8.53 14.34
N HIS A 152 6.22 7.44 14.49
CA HIS A 152 5.68 6.95 15.76
C HIS A 152 6.21 5.55 16.17
N GLY A 153 7.40 5.17 15.70
CA GLY A 153 8.12 3.99 16.19
C GLY A 153 7.85 2.69 15.41
N TYR A 154 7.31 2.78 14.22
CA TYR A 154 7.24 1.67 13.26
C TYR A 154 8.27 1.88 12.15
N ARG A 155 8.60 0.79 11.46
CA ARG A 155 9.48 0.80 10.29
C ARG A 155 8.82 0.02 9.17
N ALA A 156 8.70 0.63 7.99
CA ALA A 156 8.30 -0.09 6.78
C ALA A 156 9.45 -1.03 6.37
N GLU A 157 9.15 -2.32 6.29
CA GLU A 157 10.12 -3.36 5.94
C GLU A 157 9.99 -3.79 4.49
N LYS A 158 8.75 -3.92 4.02
CA LYS A 158 8.43 -4.39 2.68
C LYS A 158 7.27 -3.58 2.10
N VAL A 159 7.31 -3.33 0.82
CA VAL A 159 6.20 -2.75 0.03
C VAL A 159 6.05 -3.58 -1.23
N GLN A 160 4.88 -4.20 -1.42
CA GLN A 160 4.58 -4.99 -2.60
C GLN A 160 3.38 -4.40 -3.34
N PRO A 161 3.56 -3.87 -4.55
CA PRO A 161 2.44 -3.52 -5.41
C PRO A 161 1.80 -4.77 -6.01
N VAL A 162 0.47 -4.74 -6.16
CA VAL A 162 -0.32 -5.82 -6.77
C VAL A 162 -1.27 -5.21 -7.80
N ASP A 163 -1.21 -5.68 -9.04
CA ASP A 163 -2.10 -5.23 -10.10
C ASP A 163 -3.44 -5.98 -10.05
N LEU A 164 -4.39 -5.45 -9.29
CA LEU A 164 -5.77 -5.98 -9.24
C LEU A 164 -6.61 -5.54 -10.45
N PHE A 165 -6.23 -4.45 -11.09
CA PHE A 165 -7.01 -3.82 -12.15
C PHE A 165 -6.16 -3.61 -13.41
N PRO A 166 -5.73 -4.69 -14.10
CA PRO A 166 -4.88 -4.60 -15.28
C PRO A 166 -5.43 -3.63 -16.32
N ARG A 167 -4.55 -2.86 -16.94
CA ARG A 167 -4.86 -1.81 -17.93
C ARG A 167 -5.55 -0.57 -17.35
N THR A 168 -5.57 -0.41 -16.04
CA THR A 168 -5.97 0.83 -15.38
C THR A 168 -4.77 1.44 -14.64
N ARG A 169 -4.92 2.69 -14.18
CA ARG A 169 -3.92 3.36 -13.33
C ARG A 169 -4.04 3.01 -11.83
N HIS A 170 -4.85 2.04 -11.49
CA HIS A 170 -5.07 1.62 -10.11
C HIS A 170 -4.15 0.47 -9.78
N VAL A 171 -3.41 0.61 -8.70
CA VAL A 171 -2.55 -0.42 -8.13
C VAL A 171 -2.86 -0.54 -6.64
N GLU A 172 -2.96 -1.77 -6.16
CA GLU A 172 -2.98 -2.05 -4.73
C GLU A 172 -1.55 -2.16 -4.22
N CYS A 173 -1.35 -1.78 -2.96
CA CYS A 173 -0.05 -1.95 -2.29
C CYS A 173 -0.26 -2.65 -0.96
N VAL A 174 0.57 -3.66 -0.67
CA VAL A 174 0.66 -4.28 0.65
C VAL A 174 1.97 -3.83 1.29
N ILE A 175 1.88 -3.25 2.48
CA ILE A 175 3.03 -2.72 3.22
C ILE A 175 3.13 -3.45 4.55
N ALA A 176 4.32 -4.01 4.83
CA ALA A 176 4.64 -4.56 6.13
C ALA A 176 5.39 -3.53 6.96
N LEU A 177 4.87 -3.22 8.15
CA LEU A 177 5.57 -2.41 9.13
C LEU A 177 5.79 -3.23 10.41
N SER A 178 6.98 -3.14 10.98
CA SER A 178 7.29 -3.70 12.30
C SER A 178 7.59 -2.61 13.31
N LYS A 179 7.28 -2.88 14.57
CA LYS A 179 7.69 -2.03 15.66
C LYS A 179 9.20 -2.18 15.87
N GLY A 180 9.95 -1.08 15.85
CA GLY A 180 11.40 -1.12 16.01
C GLY A 180 11.97 0.28 16.18
N GLU A 181 13.19 0.36 16.71
CA GLU A 181 13.93 1.62 16.78
C GLU A 181 14.19 2.16 15.38
N ILE A 182 14.04 3.48 15.23
CA ILE A 182 14.31 4.20 14.00
C ILE A 182 15.83 4.23 13.78
N ASP A 183 16.39 3.13 13.33
CA ASP A 183 17.77 3.09 12.87
C ASP A 183 17.80 2.71 11.40
N SER A 184 17.40 3.60 10.54
CA SER A 184 17.97 3.74 9.21
C SER A 184 17.13 4.63 8.28
N LYS A 185 17.82 5.47 7.56
CA LYS A 185 17.33 6.32 6.46
C LYS A 185 17.06 5.55 5.16
N LYS A 186 16.84 4.23 5.19
CA LYS A 186 16.68 3.40 3.99
C LYS A 186 15.51 2.43 4.15
N VAL A 187 14.44 2.67 3.40
CA VAL A 187 13.42 1.67 3.12
C VAL A 187 13.93 0.81 1.97
N ARG A 188 14.03 -0.51 2.17
CA ARG A 188 14.29 -1.45 1.08
C ARG A 188 12.96 -1.77 0.42
N VAL A 189 12.76 -1.26 -0.79
CA VAL A 189 11.60 -1.60 -1.62
C VAL A 189 12.03 -2.76 -2.52
N GLU A 190 11.47 -3.94 -2.31
CA GLU A 190 11.65 -5.09 -3.21
C GLU A 190 10.46 -5.13 -4.17
N PHE A 191 10.74 -4.96 -5.46
CA PHE A 191 9.75 -5.11 -6.51
C PHE A 191 9.94 -6.48 -7.17
N SER A 192 8.93 -7.34 -7.10
CA SER A 192 8.86 -8.50 -7.97
C SER A 192 8.12 -8.11 -9.25
N LEU A 193 8.79 -8.26 -10.38
CA LEU A 193 8.19 -8.08 -11.71
C LEU A 193 7.63 -9.40 -12.27
N GLU A 194 7.63 -10.47 -11.46
CA GLU A 194 7.09 -11.76 -11.88
C GLU A 194 5.57 -11.67 -12.06
N GLY A 195 5.13 -11.84 -13.30
CA GLY A 195 3.73 -11.77 -13.69
C GLY A 195 3.27 -10.43 -14.26
N MET A 196 4.10 -9.40 -14.30
CA MET A 196 3.83 -8.20 -15.08
C MET A 196 4.14 -8.44 -16.56
N ASP A 197 3.16 -8.23 -17.43
CA ASP A 197 3.39 -8.20 -18.88
C ASP A 197 4.21 -6.97 -19.24
N THR A 198 5.53 -7.15 -19.37
CA THR A 198 6.48 -6.11 -19.77
C THR A 198 6.58 -5.94 -21.29
N SER A 199 5.80 -6.68 -22.07
CA SER A 199 5.86 -6.65 -23.55
C SER A 199 5.46 -5.28 -24.13
N GLY A 200 4.76 -4.42 -23.36
CA GLY A 200 4.41 -3.05 -23.76
C GLY A 200 5.47 -1.99 -23.43
N LEU A 201 6.53 -2.33 -22.67
CA LEU A 201 7.55 -1.35 -22.21
C LEU A 201 8.67 -1.09 -23.22
N GLN A 202 8.62 -1.65 -24.42
CA GLN A 202 9.73 -1.65 -25.39
C GLN A 202 9.84 -0.43 -26.30
N LYS A 203 9.22 0.70 -26.06
CA LYS A 203 9.60 1.98 -26.70
C LYS A 203 9.23 3.17 -25.81
N GLY A 204 10.03 3.41 -24.79
CA GLY A 204 9.92 4.66 -24.05
C GLY A 204 10.12 5.86 -24.97
N ALA A 205 9.28 6.90 -24.79
CA ALA A 205 9.33 8.14 -25.55
C ALA A 205 10.75 8.69 -25.63
N THR A 206 11.12 9.19 -26.81
CA THR A 206 12.39 9.85 -27.05
C THR A 206 12.46 11.21 -26.35
N TYR A 207 13.63 11.71 -26.05
CA TYR A 207 13.80 13.03 -25.42
C TYR A 207 13.13 14.16 -26.21
N PRO A 208 13.18 14.22 -27.57
CA PRO A 208 12.42 15.18 -28.36
C PRO A 208 10.91 15.11 -28.14
N GLU A 209 10.33 13.91 -28.10
CA GLU A 209 8.88 13.71 -27.88
C GLU A 209 8.46 14.19 -26.49
N ILE A 210 9.23 13.86 -25.45
CA ILE A 210 8.99 14.35 -24.10
C ILE A 210 9.07 15.87 -24.03
N LYS A 211 10.06 16.50 -24.67
CA LYS A 211 10.19 17.97 -24.72
C LYS A 211 9.02 18.63 -25.41
N ALA A 212 8.59 18.08 -26.55
CA ALA A 212 7.46 18.58 -27.31
C ALA A 212 6.18 18.52 -26.48
N ARG A 213 5.94 17.39 -25.82
CA ARG A 213 4.74 17.17 -24.98
C ARG A 213 4.69 18.11 -23.78
N VAL A 214 5.81 18.25 -23.05
CA VAL A 214 5.88 19.20 -21.93
C VAL A 214 5.61 20.63 -22.40
N LEU A 215 6.21 21.03 -23.52
CA LEU A 215 6.01 22.37 -24.07
C LEU A 215 4.55 22.61 -24.47
N GLU A 216 3.91 21.63 -25.11
CA GLU A 216 2.49 21.68 -25.52
C GLU A 216 1.55 21.80 -24.33
N GLN A 217 1.77 21.01 -23.28
CA GLN A 217 0.88 20.93 -22.13
C GLN A 217 1.03 22.08 -21.13
N THR A 218 2.29 22.53 -20.91
CA THR A 218 2.61 23.45 -19.80
C THR A 218 3.26 24.74 -20.25
N GLY A 219 3.68 24.86 -21.52
CA GLY A 219 4.46 25.98 -22.01
C GLY A 219 5.94 25.97 -21.51
N LEU A 220 6.34 24.99 -20.71
CA LEU A 220 7.67 24.93 -20.13
C LEU A 220 8.69 24.30 -21.07
N LYS A 221 9.89 24.89 -21.14
CA LYS A 221 11.04 24.31 -21.86
C LYS A 221 11.86 23.48 -20.88
N VAL A 222 12.06 22.19 -21.19
CA VAL A 222 12.86 21.26 -20.38
C VAL A 222 14.12 20.81 -21.13
N SER A 223 15.22 20.63 -20.39
CA SER A 223 16.49 20.16 -20.95
C SER A 223 16.56 18.63 -20.95
N SER A 224 17.41 18.06 -21.81
CA SER A 224 17.68 16.62 -21.80
C SER A 224 18.25 16.14 -20.47
N LEU A 225 19.01 16.98 -19.77
CA LEU A 225 19.54 16.70 -18.42
C LEU A 225 18.41 16.50 -17.42
N TYR A 226 17.40 17.37 -17.41
CA TYR A 226 16.26 17.25 -16.50
C TYR A 226 15.41 16.01 -16.79
N ILE A 227 15.20 15.69 -18.08
CA ILE A 227 14.51 14.45 -18.48
C ILE A 227 15.28 13.21 -18.00
N SER A 228 16.63 13.22 -18.14
CA SER A 228 17.49 12.14 -17.66
C SER A 228 17.39 11.97 -16.13
N GLN A 229 17.47 13.07 -15.38
CA GLN A 229 17.33 13.06 -13.91
C GLN A 229 15.97 12.50 -13.47
N VAL A 230 14.88 12.90 -14.15
CA VAL A 230 13.52 12.42 -13.82
C VAL A 230 13.35 10.95 -14.22
N LYS A 231 13.81 10.55 -15.42
CA LYS A 231 13.80 9.13 -15.82
C LYS A 231 14.56 8.25 -14.82
N GLN A 232 15.72 8.70 -14.37
CA GLN A 232 16.54 7.99 -13.39
C GLN A 232 15.85 7.89 -12.01
N LYS A 233 15.17 8.96 -11.56
CA LYS A 233 14.34 8.94 -10.35
C LYS A 233 13.13 8.00 -10.47
N CYS A 234 12.57 7.87 -11.67
CA CYS A 234 11.45 6.97 -11.98
C CYS A 234 11.87 5.53 -12.28
N GLY A 235 13.16 5.19 -12.18
CA GLY A 235 13.67 3.85 -12.49
C GLY A 235 13.64 3.47 -13.97
N LEU A 236 13.49 4.45 -14.89
CA LEU A 236 13.44 4.21 -16.33
C LEU A 236 14.85 4.22 -16.94
N GLU A 237 15.06 3.41 -17.99
CA GLU A 237 16.34 3.38 -18.71
C GLU A 237 16.73 4.76 -19.25
N VAL A 238 17.96 5.15 -18.96
CA VAL A 238 18.57 6.38 -19.45
C VAL A 238 19.67 5.98 -20.43
N ARG A 239 19.60 6.48 -21.67
CA ARG A 239 20.69 6.27 -22.64
C ARG A 239 21.97 6.88 -22.10
N GLU A 240 23.06 6.07 -22.07
CA GLU A 240 24.38 6.58 -21.71
C GLU A 240 24.81 7.68 -22.69
N ASN A 241 25.11 8.85 -22.16
CA ASN A 241 25.72 9.92 -22.95
C ASN A 241 27.20 9.60 -23.18
N HIS A 242 27.59 9.38 -24.43
CA HIS A 242 28.97 9.16 -24.83
C HIS A 242 29.90 10.36 -24.62
N HIS A 243 29.40 11.50 -24.16
CA HIS A 243 30.23 12.65 -23.76
C HIS A 243 30.37 12.67 -22.24
N LYS A 244 31.35 11.94 -21.71
CA LYS A 244 31.81 12.10 -20.32
C LYS A 244 32.40 13.50 -20.15
N VAL A 245 31.75 14.32 -19.31
CA VAL A 245 32.32 15.61 -18.85
C VAL A 245 33.56 15.30 -18.03
N LYS A 246 34.71 15.82 -18.45
CA LYS A 246 36.03 15.64 -17.82
C LYS A 246 36.21 16.51 -16.57
N SER A 247 35.33 16.46 -15.58
CA SER A 247 35.63 17.02 -14.25
C SER A 247 34.68 16.44 -13.20
N GLU A 248 35.24 15.83 -12.17
CA GLU A 248 34.54 15.16 -11.07
C GLU A 248 33.88 16.11 -10.04
N ASN A 249 33.90 17.42 -10.23
CA ASN A 249 33.48 18.40 -9.21
C ASN A 249 32.48 19.46 -9.66
N VAL A 250 31.75 19.29 -10.76
CA VAL A 250 30.69 20.25 -11.12
C VAL A 250 29.35 19.73 -10.58
N LYS A 251 28.80 20.40 -9.55
CA LYS A 251 27.42 20.20 -9.11
C LYS A 251 26.48 20.45 -10.29
N GLN A 252 25.92 19.40 -10.84
CA GLN A 252 24.90 19.52 -11.90
C GLN A 252 23.63 20.20 -11.35
N PRO A 253 23.02 21.13 -12.08
CA PRO A 253 21.78 21.75 -11.65
C PRO A 253 20.68 20.69 -11.52
N GLN A 254 19.97 20.69 -10.39
CA GLN A 254 18.83 19.82 -10.18
C GLN A 254 17.61 20.32 -10.93
N CYS A 255 16.76 19.38 -11.38
CA CYS A 255 15.51 19.73 -12.04
C CYS A 255 14.58 20.48 -11.06
N PRO A 256 14.09 21.68 -11.39
CA PRO A 256 13.09 22.36 -10.59
C PRO A 256 11.82 21.54 -10.50
N LYS A 257 11.14 21.58 -9.35
CA LYS A 257 9.97 20.73 -9.07
C LYS A 257 8.85 20.87 -10.12
N GLU A 258 8.54 22.09 -10.52
CA GLU A 258 7.54 22.37 -11.57
C GLU A 258 7.85 21.66 -12.90
N LYS A 259 9.13 21.64 -13.30
CA LYS A 259 9.59 20.94 -14.51
C LYS A 259 9.67 19.43 -14.31
N GLU A 260 9.97 18.98 -13.10
CA GLU A 260 9.94 17.56 -12.73
C GLU A 260 8.53 17.00 -12.87
N ASP A 261 7.54 17.68 -12.30
CA ASP A 261 6.13 17.28 -12.37
C ASP A 261 5.63 17.25 -13.82
N ALA A 262 5.96 18.26 -14.62
CA ALA A 262 5.61 18.31 -16.05
C ALA A 262 6.27 17.18 -16.87
N ILE A 263 7.51 16.80 -16.57
CA ILE A 263 8.19 15.68 -17.23
C ILE A 263 7.56 14.36 -16.82
N VAL A 264 7.21 14.16 -15.55
CA VAL A 264 6.54 12.96 -15.05
C VAL A 264 5.19 12.78 -15.75
N GLU A 265 4.41 13.85 -15.89
CA GLU A 265 3.14 13.84 -16.59
C GLU A 265 3.30 13.47 -18.08
N ALA A 266 4.28 14.06 -18.75
CA ALA A 266 4.60 13.73 -20.13
C ALA A 266 5.06 12.26 -20.28
N LEU A 267 5.86 11.73 -19.35
CA LEU A 267 6.29 10.33 -19.36
C LEU A 267 5.11 9.38 -19.21
N ARG A 268 4.14 9.72 -18.36
CA ARG A 268 2.89 8.93 -18.19
C ARG A 268 2.04 8.86 -19.45
N HIS A 269 2.08 9.88 -20.30
CA HIS A 269 1.32 9.89 -21.55
C HIS A 269 1.88 8.90 -22.58
N PHE A 270 3.17 8.59 -22.50
CA PHE A 270 3.86 7.70 -23.44
C PHE A 270 4.01 6.27 -22.89
N GLN A 271 3.51 5.99 -21.70
CA GLN A 271 3.33 4.67 -21.11
C GLN A 271 1.96 4.11 -21.45
#